data_f2a9c42048f97ab27469ddebf69b4b2c
#
_entry.id   f2a9c42048f97ab27469ddebf69b4b2c
#
_cell.length_a   1.000
_cell.length_b   1.000
_cell.length_c   1.000
_cell.angle_alpha   90.00
_cell.angle_beta   90.00
_cell.angle_gamma   90.00
#
_symmetry.space_group_name_H-M   'P 1'
#
loop_
_entity.id
_entity.type
_entity.pdbx_description
1 polymer ?
#
loop_
_entity_poly.entity_id
_entity_poly.type
_entity_poly.pdbx_seq_one_letter_code
_entity_poly.pdbx_strand_id
1 'polypeptide(L)' 'MKVKEIKGLVERQPFRPFGIRLNNGAQYRFKEARDIGAPKDYHIIIYFGEKEAVLIDTDSILEVFGR' A
#
# COMPACT_ATOMS: atom_id res chain seq x y z
N MET A 1 -3.62 8.75 10.88
CA MET A 1 -3.43 7.41 11.04
C MET A 1 -3.34 6.65 9.77
N LYS A 2 -2.23 6.00 9.63
CA LYS A 2 -1.87 5.32 8.39
C LYS A 2 -2.84 4.22 7.99
N VAL A 3 -3.27 3.42 8.95
CA VAL A 3 -4.16 2.30 8.66
C VAL A 3 -5.44 2.79 7.98
N LYS A 4 -6.06 3.82 8.54
CA LYS A 4 -7.30 4.35 7.99
C LYS A 4 -7.10 4.95 6.61
N GLU A 5 -6.01 5.68 6.43
CA GLU A 5 -5.69 6.28 5.15
C GLU A 5 -5.46 5.22 4.08
N ILE A 6 -4.69 4.19 4.41
CA ILE A 6 -4.39 3.11 3.47
C ILE A 6 -5.67 2.36 3.12
N LYS A 7 -6.50 2.06 4.11
CA LYS A 7 -7.76 1.37 3.85
C LYS A 7 -8.61 2.16 2.85
N GLY A 8 -8.71 3.47 3.04
CA GLY A 8 -9.48 4.29 2.13
C GLY A 8 -8.96 4.26 0.70
N LEU A 9 -7.63 4.25 0.55
CA LEU A 9 -7.03 4.22 -0.78
C LEU A 9 -7.22 2.87 -1.46
N VAL A 10 -7.12 1.79 -0.71
CA VAL A 10 -7.28 0.44 -1.26
C VAL A 10 -8.71 0.18 -1.68
N GLU A 11 -9.67 0.64 -0.89
CA GLU A 11 -11.09 0.37 -1.13
C GLU A 11 -11.77 1.39 -2.02
N ARG A 12 -11.03 2.39 -2.46
CA ARG A 12 -11.59 3.44 -3.32
C ARG A 12 -12.10 2.88 -4.64
N GLN A 13 -13.28 3.32 -5.06
CA GLN A 13 -13.91 2.86 -6.30
C GLN A 13 -14.15 4.04 -7.23
N PRO A 14 -13.57 4.05 -8.45
CA PRO A 14 -12.61 3.05 -8.94
C PRO A 14 -11.26 3.22 -8.28
N PHE A 15 -10.49 2.14 -8.30
CA PHE A 15 -9.14 2.18 -7.74
C PHE A 15 -8.29 3.17 -8.54
N ARG A 16 -7.48 3.94 -7.85
CA ARG A 16 -6.54 4.85 -8.50
C ARG A 16 -5.12 4.52 -8.06
N PRO A 17 -4.16 4.59 -8.96
CA PRO A 17 -2.76 4.30 -8.60
C PRO A 17 -2.26 5.22 -7.50
N PHE A 18 -1.42 4.68 -6.65
CA PHE A 18 -0.73 5.47 -5.64
C PHE A 18 0.57 4.77 -5.27
N GLY A 19 1.44 5.48 -4.57
CA GLY A 19 2.68 4.92 -4.11
C GLY A 19 2.88 5.19 -2.64
N ILE A 20 3.80 4.43 -2.06
CA ILE A 20 4.17 4.62 -0.66
C ILE A 20 5.68 4.67 -0.56
N ARG A 21 6.16 5.40 0.44
CA ARG A 21 7.58 5.43 0.79
C ARG A 21 7.70 5.00 2.24
N LEU A 22 8.59 4.07 2.48
CA LEU A 22 8.81 3.54 3.82
C LEU A 22 9.91 4.32 4.52
N ASN A 23 9.97 4.19 5.84
CA ASN A 23 10.96 4.90 6.64
C ASN A 23 12.38 4.43 6.39
N ASN A 24 12.57 3.29 5.71
CA ASN A 24 13.91 2.85 5.32
C ASN A 24 14.29 3.31 3.90
N GLY A 25 13.45 4.14 3.28
CA GLY A 25 13.72 4.68 1.95
C GLY A 25 13.14 3.86 0.80
N ALA A 26 12.65 2.67 1.06
CA ALA A 26 12.06 1.85 0.00
C ALA A 26 10.75 2.49 -0.49
N GLN A 27 10.48 2.34 -1.78
CA GLN A 27 9.26 2.87 -2.38
C GLN A 27 8.57 1.77 -3.16
N TYR A 28 7.25 1.77 -3.11
CA TYR A 28 6.43 0.82 -3.85
C TYR A 28 5.28 1.56 -4.49
N ARG A 29 4.91 1.15 -5.70
CA ARG A 29 3.83 1.78 -6.41
C ARG A 29 2.79 0.73 -6.78
N PHE A 30 1.53 1.04 -6.51
CA PHE A 30 0.41 0.16 -6.80
C PHE A 30 -0.35 0.73 -7.98
N LYS A 31 -0.26 0.08 -9.12
CA LYS A 31 -0.91 0.55 -10.35
C LYS A 31 -2.33 0.05 -10.48
N GLU A 32 -2.61 -1.13 -9.95
CA GLU A 32 -3.93 -1.75 -10.02
C GLU A 32 -4.30 -2.32 -8.66
N ALA A 33 -5.59 -2.48 -8.44
CA ALA A 33 -6.07 -3.01 -7.17
C ALA A 33 -5.48 -4.37 -6.85
N ARG A 34 -5.22 -5.19 -7.87
CA ARG A 34 -4.67 -6.53 -7.66
C ARG A 34 -3.21 -6.52 -7.25
N ASP A 35 -2.55 -5.38 -7.35
CA ASP A 35 -1.14 -5.28 -6.96
C ASP A 35 -0.98 -5.13 -5.46
N ILE A 36 -2.07 -4.94 -4.74
CA ILE A 36 -2.00 -4.76 -3.30
C ILE A 36 -2.92 -5.74 -2.62
N GLY A 37 -2.45 -6.33 -1.52
CA GLY A 37 -3.26 -7.15 -0.65
C GLY A 37 -3.27 -6.54 0.74
N ALA A 38 -4.38 -6.68 1.43
CA ALA A 38 -4.46 -6.15 2.78
C ALA A 38 -5.31 -7.06 3.64
N PRO A 39 -4.76 -7.53 4.76
CA PRO A 39 -5.57 -8.24 5.73
C PRO A 39 -6.67 -7.34 6.27
N LYS A 40 -7.60 -7.94 6.92
CA LYS A 40 -8.82 -7.30 7.38
C LYS A 40 -8.58 -6.00 8.13
N ASP A 41 -7.54 -5.93 8.95
CA ASP A 41 -7.28 -4.77 9.80
C ASP A 41 -6.29 -3.79 9.19
N TYR A 42 -5.72 -4.09 8.05
CA TYR A 42 -4.79 -3.21 7.33
C TYR A 42 -3.52 -2.85 8.12
N HIS A 43 -3.16 -3.64 9.12
CA HIS A 43 -1.90 -3.41 9.83
C HIS A 43 -0.71 -3.83 8.99
N ILE A 44 -0.94 -4.74 8.06
CA ILE A 44 0.08 -5.17 7.11
C ILE A 44 -0.55 -5.09 5.73
N ILE A 45 0.21 -4.58 4.77
CA ILE A 45 -0.21 -4.64 3.37
C ILE A 45 0.83 -5.43 2.60
N ILE A 46 0.42 -5.98 1.47
CA ILE A 46 1.28 -6.81 0.66
C ILE A 46 1.40 -6.19 -0.72
N TYR A 47 2.64 -5.98 -1.16
CA TYR A 47 2.91 -5.55 -2.52
C TYR A 47 3.13 -6.81 -3.36
N PHE A 48 2.34 -6.97 -4.42
CA PHE A 48 2.49 -8.09 -5.34
C PHE A 48 3.21 -7.62 -6.59
N GLY A 49 4.47 -7.98 -6.72
CA GLY A 49 5.24 -7.72 -7.93
C GLY A 49 5.09 -8.90 -8.88
N GLU A 50 5.84 -8.84 -9.99
CA GLU A 50 5.77 -9.90 -10.98
C GLU A 50 6.18 -11.25 -10.42
N LYS A 51 7.24 -11.26 -9.63
CA LYS A 51 7.82 -12.50 -9.12
C LYS A 51 8.07 -12.46 -7.64
N GLU A 52 7.43 -11.53 -6.94
CA GLU A 52 7.68 -11.37 -5.52
C GLU A 52 6.44 -10.85 -4.81
N ALA A 53 6.41 -11.09 -3.53
CA ALA A 53 5.41 -10.49 -2.65
C ALA A 53 6.17 -9.93 -1.45
N VAL A 54 5.89 -8.67 -1.11
CA VAL A 54 6.58 -7.99 -0.02
C VAL A 54 5.55 -7.62 1.04
N LEU A 55 5.78 -8.09 2.26
CA LEU A 55 4.94 -7.71 3.39
C LEU A 55 5.43 -6.40 3.96
N ILE A 56 4.51 -5.47 4.13
CA ILE A 56 4.84 -4.12 4.55
C ILE A 56 4.03 -3.78 5.79
N ASP A 57 4.73 -3.45 6.88
CA ASP A 57 4.08 -2.97 8.09
C ASP A 57 3.54 -1.57 7.79
N THR A 58 2.25 -1.38 7.95
CA THR A 58 1.62 -0.11 7.65
C THR A 58 2.24 1.04 8.44
N ASP A 59 2.69 0.77 9.67
CA ASP A 59 3.33 1.79 10.50
C ASP A 59 4.69 2.22 9.96
N SER A 60 5.27 1.46 9.04
CA SER A 60 6.55 1.83 8.42
C SER A 60 6.38 2.84 7.29
N ILE A 61 5.16 3.12 6.89
CA ILE A 61 4.91 4.04 5.78
C ILE A 61 5.15 5.47 6.24
N LEU A 62 6.09 6.13 5.57
CA LEU A 62 6.44 7.50 5.89
C LEU A 62 5.53 8.48 5.15
N GLU A 63 5.22 8.18 3.90
CA GLU A 63 4.35 9.04 3.13
C GLU A 63 3.64 8.26 2.03
N VAL A 64 2.52 8.79 1.58
CA VAL A 64 1.75 8.28 0.44
C VAL A 64 1.81 9.36 -0.64
N PHE A 65 2.10 8.95 -1.88
CA PHE A 65 2.23 9.92 -2.98
C PHE A 65 1.49 9.43 -4.21
N GLY A 66 1.22 10.35 -5.14
CA GLY A 66 0.60 10.02 -6.41
C GLY A 66 -0.87 9.64 -6.33
N ARG A 67 -1.53 9.99 -5.25
CA ARG A 67 -2.94 9.64 -5.05
C ARG A 67 -3.89 10.66 -5.68
#